data_aca6ce1999a33b8c4096e98f317ccbca
#
_entry.id   aca6ce1999a33b8c4096e98f317ccbca
#
_cell.length_a   1.000
_cell.length_b   1.000
_cell.length_c   1.000
_cell.angle_alpha   90.00
_cell.angle_beta   90.00
_cell.angle_gamma   90.00
#
_symmetry.space_group_name_H-M   'P 1'
#
loop_
_entity.id
_entity.type
_entity.pdbx_description
1 polymer ?
#
loop_
_entity_poly.entity_id
_entity_poly.type
_entity_poly.pdbx_seq_one_letter_code
_entity_poly.pdbx_strand_id
1 'polypeptide(L)'
;LNAYAAQAIIARTFTMEFLARGGTRKLHNTDISTDEKEAQAYNAANITPTIRNAVKMTKGLVLTYKNRYVKGWYSASCGGRTALAKEGLAYKGPEPPYMRSVKCPEEKEIPQDELYWKATLSSSEINEALQKLNKPNLGTIKSMEIVKRSKSQRATIIKFTGDKGNAEV
;
A
#
# COMPACT_ATOMS: atom_id res chain seq x y z
N LEU A 1 16.84 7.57 13.77
CA LEU A 1 17.89 6.99 12.92
C LEU A 1 17.53 5.58 12.42
N ASN A 2 17.07 4.68 13.29
CA ASN A 2 16.79 3.27 12.93
C ASN A 2 15.69 3.11 11.85
N ALA A 3 14.63 3.92 11.91
CA ALA A 3 13.56 3.90 10.88
C ALA A 3 14.12 4.31 9.51
N TYR A 4 14.94 5.35 9.44
CA TYR A 4 15.61 5.75 8.18
C TYR A 4 16.59 4.68 7.68
N ALA A 5 17.27 3.99 8.59
CA ALA A 5 18.17 2.87 8.23
C ALA A 5 17.38 1.70 7.61
N ALA A 6 16.28 1.30 8.25
CA ALA A 6 15.38 0.27 7.73
C ALA A 6 14.81 0.66 6.36
N GLN A 7 14.34 1.92 6.22
CA GLN A 7 13.83 2.44 4.95
C GLN A 7 14.90 2.44 3.85
N ALA A 8 16.14 2.81 4.17
CA ALA A 8 17.25 2.79 3.20
C ALA A 8 17.54 1.37 2.70
N ILE A 9 17.48 0.36 3.57
CA ILE A 9 17.65 -1.05 3.17
C ILE A 9 16.50 -1.50 2.28
N ILE A 10 15.25 -1.18 2.65
CA ILE A 10 14.07 -1.59 1.88
C ILE A 10 14.05 -0.91 0.50
N ALA A 11 14.28 0.40 0.44
CA ALA A 11 14.30 1.15 -0.82
C ALA A 11 15.41 0.64 -1.76
N ARG A 12 16.59 0.36 -1.22
CA ARG A 12 17.70 -0.25 -2.00
C ARG A 12 17.32 -1.64 -2.50
N THR A 13 16.68 -2.45 -1.65
CA THR A 13 16.22 -3.79 -2.03
C THR A 13 15.19 -3.74 -3.15
N PHE A 14 14.22 -2.82 -3.05
CA PHE A 14 13.26 -2.57 -4.12
C PHE A 14 13.97 -2.22 -5.43
N THR A 15 14.90 -1.26 -5.39
CA THR A 15 15.69 -0.87 -6.56
C THR A 15 16.41 -2.05 -7.18
N MET A 16 17.13 -2.85 -6.38
CA MET A 16 17.89 -4.00 -6.88
C MET A 16 16.99 -5.09 -7.47
N GLU A 17 15.84 -5.36 -6.85
CA GLU A 17 14.84 -6.30 -7.38
C GLU A 17 14.24 -5.79 -8.68
N PHE A 18 13.94 -4.49 -8.75
CA PHE A 18 13.39 -3.84 -9.94
C PHE A 18 14.37 -3.89 -11.12
N LEU A 19 15.63 -3.58 -10.88
CA LEU A 19 16.70 -3.67 -11.90
C LEU A 19 16.92 -5.10 -12.37
N ALA A 20 16.87 -6.08 -11.47
CA ALA A 20 17.01 -7.50 -11.81
C ALA A 20 15.90 -7.99 -12.75
N ARG A 21 14.75 -7.32 -12.78
CA ARG A 21 13.65 -7.58 -13.72
C ARG A 21 13.71 -6.76 -15.02
N GLY A 22 14.75 -5.94 -15.20
CA GLY A 22 14.97 -5.13 -16.40
C GLY A 22 14.70 -3.62 -16.23
N GLY A 23 14.22 -3.18 -15.06
CA GLY A 23 14.00 -1.78 -14.75
C GLY A 23 13.10 -1.05 -15.76
N THR A 24 13.43 0.20 -16.06
CA THR A 24 12.73 1.05 -17.06
C THR A 24 13.40 1.07 -18.44
N ARG A 25 14.41 0.23 -18.68
CA ARG A 25 15.20 0.24 -19.92
C ARG A 25 14.36 0.22 -21.21
N LYS A 26 13.30 -0.59 -21.22
CA LYS A 26 12.42 -0.71 -22.39
C LYS A 26 11.59 0.55 -22.66
N LEU A 27 11.34 1.36 -21.62
CA LEU A 27 10.49 2.55 -21.72
C LEU A 27 11.35 3.81 -22.00
N HIS A 28 12.48 3.97 -21.30
CA HIS A 28 13.22 5.23 -21.27
C HIS A 28 14.71 5.10 -21.61
N ASN A 29 15.17 3.89 -21.94
CA ASN A 29 16.61 3.60 -22.11
C ASN A 29 17.46 3.95 -20.86
N THR A 30 16.82 3.91 -19.68
CA THR A 30 17.44 4.11 -18.36
C THR A 30 17.13 2.93 -17.45
N ASP A 31 17.96 2.70 -16.44
CA ASP A 31 17.77 1.57 -15.53
C ASP A 31 16.63 1.77 -14.56
N ILE A 32 16.38 3.04 -14.15
CA ILE A 32 15.34 3.41 -13.19
C ILE A 32 14.76 4.78 -13.53
N SER A 33 13.50 4.99 -13.22
CA SER A 33 12.80 6.26 -13.27
C SER A 33 12.68 6.89 -11.87
N THR A 34 12.60 8.22 -11.83
CA THR A 34 12.26 8.98 -10.60
C THR A 34 10.75 9.20 -10.45
N ASP A 35 9.95 8.73 -11.40
CA ASP A 35 8.49 8.75 -11.30
C ASP A 35 8.02 7.62 -10.37
N GLU A 36 7.22 7.98 -9.38
CA GLU A 36 6.67 7.04 -8.40
C GLU A 36 5.72 6.00 -9.01
N LYS A 37 5.09 6.33 -10.16
CA LYS A 37 4.22 5.40 -10.89
C LYS A 37 5.00 4.29 -11.59
N GLU A 38 6.27 4.53 -11.88
CA GLU A 38 7.14 3.59 -12.57
C GLU A 38 8.13 2.90 -11.64
N ALA A 39 8.66 3.63 -10.65
CA ALA A 39 9.67 3.11 -9.73
C ALA A 39 9.53 3.72 -8.32
N GLN A 40 10.34 4.73 -7.99
CA GLN A 40 10.32 5.40 -6.69
C GLN A 40 10.50 6.91 -6.88
N ALA A 41 9.71 7.70 -6.14
CA ALA A 41 9.90 9.15 -6.09
C ALA A 41 11.29 9.51 -5.56
N TYR A 42 11.92 10.48 -6.19
CA TYR A 42 13.19 11.05 -5.74
C TYR A 42 13.04 12.54 -5.53
N ASN A 43 13.41 13.02 -4.34
CA ASN A 43 13.45 14.45 -4.02
C ASN A 43 14.73 14.80 -3.26
N ALA A 44 15.66 15.44 -3.98
CA ALA A 44 16.95 15.84 -3.42
C ALA A 44 16.82 16.86 -2.28
N ALA A 45 15.78 17.70 -2.29
CA ALA A 45 15.56 18.72 -1.27
C ALA A 45 15.23 18.12 0.12
N ASN A 46 14.70 16.90 0.14
CA ASN A 46 14.36 16.20 1.38
C ASN A 46 15.52 15.44 2.03
N ILE A 47 16.73 15.50 1.45
CA ILE A 47 17.89 14.77 1.97
C ILE A 47 18.52 15.52 3.13
N THR A 48 18.27 15.02 4.35
CA THR A 48 18.85 15.55 5.60
C THR A 48 20.16 14.85 5.97
N PRO A 49 20.99 15.43 6.87
CA PRO A 49 22.17 14.75 7.42
C PRO A 49 21.85 13.39 8.06
N THR A 50 20.70 13.26 8.73
CA THR A 50 20.23 12.02 9.33
C THR A 50 19.98 10.93 8.28
N ILE A 51 19.32 11.29 7.15
CA ILE A 51 19.11 10.37 6.03
C ILE A 51 20.44 9.95 5.41
N ARG A 52 21.36 10.90 5.17
CA ARG A 52 22.70 10.57 4.64
C ARG A 52 23.44 9.60 5.55
N ASN A 53 23.39 9.80 6.86
CA ASN A 53 24.00 8.91 7.83
C ASN A 53 23.37 7.51 7.79
N ALA A 54 22.05 7.41 7.77
CA ALA A 54 21.32 6.14 7.67
C ALA A 54 21.72 5.36 6.41
N VAL A 55 21.79 6.03 5.26
CA VAL A 55 22.24 5.41 4.00
C VAL A 55 23.69 4.94 4.08
N LYS A 56 24.59 5.76 4.68
CA LYS A 56 26.00 5.40 4.87
C LYS A 56 26.16 4.19 5.78
N MET A 57 25.47 4.15 6.91
CA MET A 57 25.51 3.04 7.87
C MET A 57 25.02 1.71 7.27
N THR A 58 24.07 1.80 6.33
CA THR A 58 23.48 0.62 5.69
C THR A 58 24.01 0.36 4.28
N LYS A 59 25.17 0.93 3.94
CA LYS A 59 25.77 0.79 2.60
C LYS A 59 25.91 -0.70 2.23
N GLY A 60 25.41 -1.07 1.06
CA GLY A 60 25.47 -2.43 0.53
C GLY A 60 24.47 -3.42 1.13
N LEU A 61 23.77 -3.07 2.21
CA LEU A 61 22.77 -3.96 2.81
C LEU A 61 21.49 -4.00 1.99
N VAL A 62 21.01 -5.22 1.72
CA VAL A 62 19.74 -5.52 1.03
C VAL A 62 19.07 -6.70 1.70
N LEU A 63 17.76 -6.85 1.50
CA LEU A 63 16.99 -7.99 1.98
C LEU A 63 16.91 -9.07 0.90
N THR A 64 17.21 -10.31 1.27
CA THR A 64 17.09 -11.46 0.39
C THR A 64 16.30 -12.59 1.04
N TYR A 65 15.66 -13.39 0.21
CA TYR A 65 15.03 -14.64 0.60
C TYR A 65 15.39 -15.72 -0.43
N LYS A 66 16.00 -16.84 0.04
CA LYS A 66 16.50 -17.92 -0.85
C LYS A 66 17.38 -17.36 -1.99
N ASN A 67 18.35 -16.51 -1.65
CA ASN A 67 19.31 -15.86 -2.55
C ASN A 67 18.70 -14.98 -3.66
N ARG A 68 17.45 -14.52 -3.48
CA ARG A 68 16.81 -13.55 -4.39
C ARG A 68 16.39 -12.32 -3.61
N TYR A 69 16.46 -11.15 -4.24
CA TYR A 69 15.94 -9.91 -3.65
C TYR A 69 14.47 -10.06 -3.32
N VAL A 70 14.06 -9.62 -2.13
CA VAL A 70 12.65 -9.57 -1.76
C VAL A 70 11.97 -8.38 -2.43
N LYS A 71 10.66 -8.46 -2.62
CA LYS A 71 9.85 -7.30 -3.01
C LYS A 71 9.72 -6.39 -1.81
N GLY A 72 10.50 -5.31 -1.80
CA GLY A 72 10.59 -4.36 -0.69
C GLY A 72 9.48 -3.31 -0.74
N TRP A 73 8.22 -3.72 -0.66
CA TRP A 73 7.11 -2.77 -0.60
C TRP A 73 7.04 -2.05 0.74
N TYR A 74 6.62 -0.81 0.70
CA TYR A 74 6.41 0.05 1.86
C TYR A 74 5.25 1.03 1.60
N SER A 75 4.73 1.63 2.66
CA SER A 75 3.64 2.62 2.61
C SER A 75 3.88 3.71 3.64
N ALA A 76 3.26 4.85 3.47
CA ALA A 76 3.31 5.95 4.44
C ALA A 76 2.65 5.54 5.76
N SER A 77 1.48 4.90 5.69
CA SER A 77 0.74 4.40 6.84
C SER A 77 0.15 3.02 6.54
N CYS A 78 0.05 2.18 7.55
CA CYS A 78 -0.56 0.85 7.45
C CYS A 78 -1.92 0.74 8.18
N GLY A 79 -2.44 1.82 8.76
CA GLY A 79 -3.70 1.82 9.51
C GLY A 79 -3.69 0.89 10.72
N GLY A 80 -2.57 0.85 11.46
CA GLY A 80 -2.40 0.06 12.69
C GLY A 80 -2.02 -1.41 12.49
N ARG A 81 -2.16 -1.96 11.28
CA ARG A 81 -1.72 -3.32 10.95
C ARG A 81 -1.37 -3.46 9.48
N THR A 82 -0.19 -4.03 9.17
CA THR A 82 0.23 -4.23 7.78
C THR A 82 -0.69 -5.22 7.06
N ALA A 83 -1.01 -4.93 5.81
CA ALA A 83 -1.70 -5.85 4.91
C ALA A 83 -0.73 -6.83 4.27
N LEU A 84 -1.23 -7.98 3.82
CA LEU A 84 -0.51 -8.87 2.92
C LEU A 84 -0.53 -8.29 1.49
N ALA A 85 0.36 -8.75 0.61
CA ALA A 85 0.51 -8.17 -0.72
C ALA A 85 -0.75 -8.28 -1.58
N LYS A 86 -1.44 -9.41 -1.54
CA LYS A 86 -2.71 -9.60 -2.27
C LYS A 86 -3.79 -8.64 -1.79
N GLU A 87 -3.84 -8.38 -0.50
CA GLU A 87 -4.83 -7.51 0.12
C GLU A 87 -4.49 -6.03 -0.10
N GLY A 88 -3.27 -5.61 0.23
CA GLY A 88 -2.90 -4.20 0.23
C GLY A 88 -2.51 -3.64 -1.15
N LEU A 89 -2.07 -4.49 -2.07
CA LEU A 89 -1.54 -4.09 -3.38
C LEU A 89 -2.28 -4.74 -4.57
N ALA A 90 -3.35 -5.48 -4.32
CA ALA A 90 -4.01 -6.31 -5.34
C ALA A 90 -3.02 -7.20 -6.12
N TYR A 91 -1.96 -7.66 -5.45
CA TYR A 91 -0.88 -8.43 -6.05
C TYR A 91 -1.39 -9.72 -6.67
N LYS A 92 -1.09 -9.95 -7.95
CA LYS A 92 -1.62 -11.09 -8.72
C LYS A 92 -0.82 -12.38 -8.55
N GLY A 93 0.41 -12.28 -8.04
CA GLY A 93 1.25 -13.46 -7.79
C GLY A 93 0.88 -14.23 -6.51
N PRO A 94 1.58 -15.33 -6.22
CA PRO A 94 1.45 -16.00 -4.92
C PRO A 94 1.93 -15.08 -3.80
N GLU A 95 1.28 -15.14 -2.63
CA GLU A 95 1.70 -14.35 -1.47
C GLU A 95 3.15 -14.66 -1.11
N PRO A 96 4.04 -13.66 -1.03
CA PRO A 96 5.44 -13.93 -0.72
C PRO A 96 5.59 -14.54 0.68
N PRO A 97 6.33 -15.65 0.83
CA PRO A 97 6.39 -16.41 2.09
C PRO A 97 7.07 -15.67 3.25
N TYR A 98 7.80 -14.59 2.95
CA TYR A 98 8.44 -13.72 3.93
C TYR A 98 7.53 -12.59 4.43
N MET A 99 6.34 -12.38 3.81
CA MET A 99 5.42 -11.34 4.25
C MET A 99 4.50 -11.82 5.37
N ARG A 100 4.29 -10.95 6.35
CA ARG A 100 3.38 -11.18 7.48
C ARG A 100 2.61 -9.92 7.80
N SER A 101 1.37 -10.08 8.24
CA SER A 101 0.60 -8.99 8.83
C SER A 101 1.07 -8.79 10.27
N VAL A 102 1.61 -7.62 10.56
CA VAL A 102 2.10 -7.24 11.90
C VAL A 102 1.38 -5.99 12.40
N LYS A 103 1.23 -5.87 13.71
CA LYS A 103 0.70 -4.66 14.33
C LYS A 103 1.75 -3.54 14.24
N CYS A 104 1.32 -2.32 13.88
CA CYS A 104 2.16 -1.14 13.82
C CYS A 104 1.75 -0.16 14.94
N PRO A 105 2.70 0.48 15.62
CA PRO A 105 2.40 1.45 16.68
C PRO A 105 2.14 2.87 16.11
N GLU A 106 1.45 2.98 14.99
CA GLU A 106 1.21 4.26 14.28
C GLU A 106 0.43 5.28 15.11
N GLU A 107 -0.48 4.81 15.96
CA GLU A 107 -1.29 5.66 16.85
C GLU A 107 -0.47 6.62 17.74
N LYS A 108 0.82 6.31 17.94
CA LYS A 108 1.72 7.12 18.76
C LYS A 108 2.49 8.17 17.98
N GLU A 109 2.60 8.02 16.67
CA GLU A 109 3.52 8.78 15.82
C GLU A 109 2.80 9.63 14.77
N ILE A 110 1.57 9.24 14.40
CA ILE A 110 0.78 9.92 13.38
C ILE A 110 -0.21 10.90 14.03
N PRO A 111 -0.35 12.15 13.51
CA PRO A 111 -1.39 13.07 13.95
C PRO A 111 -2.78 12.44 13.90
N GLN A 112 -3.62 12.76 14.88
CA GLN A 112 -4.94 12.15 15.04
C GLN A 112 -5.87 12.42 13.86
N ASP A 113 -5.77 13.58 13.23
CA ASP A 113 -6.52 14.00 12.05
C ASP A 113 -6.09 13.26 10.77
N GLU A 114 -4.84 12.78 10.71
CA GLU A 114 -4.37 11.89 9.64
C GLU A 114 -4.71 10.42 9.91
N LEU A 115 -4.72 10.02 11.18
CA LEU A 115 -5.01 8.64 11.59
C LEU A 115 -6.50 8.31 11.47
N TYR A 116 -7.37 9.24 11.83
CA TYR A 116 -8.82 9.09 11.81
C TYR A 116 -9.46 10.06 10.83
N TRP A 117 -10.02 9.55 9.78
CA TRP A 117 -10.73 10.33 8.76
C TRP A 117 -12.19 9.89 8.64
N LYS A 118 -13.02 10.79 8.15
CA LYS A 118 -14.44 10.56 7.91
C LYS A 118 -14.82 11.01 6.51
N ALA A 119 -15.59 10.21 5.82
CA ALA A 119 -16.21 10.59 4.55
C ALA A 119 -17.72 10.35 4.62
N THR A 120 -18.49 11.20 3.95
CA THR A 120 -19.93 11.04 3.78
C THR A 120 -20.21 10.88 2.30
N LEU A 121 -20.95 9.84 1.94
CA LEU A 121 -21.35 9.56 0.57
C LEU A 121 -22.86 9.65 0.45
N SER A 122 -23.34 10.27 -0.63
CA SER A 122 -24.74 10.28 -1.01
C SER A 122 -25.15 8.94 -1.62
N SER A 123 -26.46 8.67 -1.65
CA SER A 123 -27.00 7.49 -2.35
C SER A 123 -26.64 7.47 -3.83
N SER A 124 -26.55 8.65 -4.47
CA SER A 124 -26.12 8.77 -5.88
C SER A 124 -24.70 8.28 -6.08
N GLU A 125 -23.75 8.79 -5.28
CA GLU A 125 -22.33 8.41 -5.37
C GLU A 125 -22.11 6.91 -5.12
N ILE A 126 -22.85 6.33 -4.17
CA ILE A 126 -22.80 4.88 -3.92
C ILE A 126 -23.34 4.11 -5.11
N ASN A 127 -24.48 4.51 -5.68
CA ASN A 127 -25.06 3.83 -6.84
C ASN A 127 -24.17 3.95 -8.09
N GLU A 128 -23.53 5.09 -8.32
CA GLU A 128 -22.55 5.25 -9.40
C GLU A 128 -21.33 4.32 -9.23
N ALA A 129 -20.84 4.19 -8.00
CA ALA A 129 -19.75 3.25 -7.70
C ALA A 129 -20.20 1.78 -7.90
N LEU A 130 -21.40 1.42 -7.47
CA LEU A 130 -21.97 0.10 -7.70
C LEU A 130 -22.12 -0.23 -9.19
N GLN A 131 -22.59 0.73 -10.00
CA GLN A 131 -22.71 0.55 -11.46
C GLN A 131 -21.33 0.26 -12.11
N LYS A 132 -20.26 0.97 -11.70
CA LYS A 132 -18.90 0.71 -12.17
C LYS A 132 -18.41 -0.70 -11.85
N LEU A 133 -19.00 -1.32 -10.85
CA LEU A 133 -18.73 -2.71 -10.44
C LEU A 133 -19.76 -3.71 -11.01
N ASN A 134 -20.59 -3.29 -11.98
CA ASN A 134 -21.67 -4.07 -12.58
C ASN A 134 -22.68 -4.58 -11.52
N LYS A 135 -22.95 -3.78 -10.49
CA LYS A 135 -23.98 -4.05 -9.47
C LYS A 135 -25.23 -3.24 -9.75
N PRO A 136 -26.41 -3.70 -9.27
CA PRO A 136 -27.67 -2.99 -9.46
C PRO A 136 -27.71 -1.64 -8.76
N ASN A 137 -28.53 -0.74 -9.26
CA ASN A 137 -28.91 0.49 -8.56
C ASN A 137 -29.86 0.14 -7.42
N LEU A 138 -29.53 0.55 -6.21
CA LEU A 138 -30.27 0.23 -4.98
C LEU A 138 -31.27 1.31 -4.57
N GLY A 139 -31.37 2.40 -5.34
CA GLY A 139 -32.23 3.55 -4.99
C GLY A 139 -31.66 4.34 -3.81
N THR A 140 -32.51 4.67 -2.84
CA THR A 140 -32.08 5.34 -1.61
C THR A 140 -31.38 4.35 -0.70
N ILE A 141 -30.10 4.61 -0.39
CA ILE A 141 -29.32 3.75 0.51
C ILE A 141 -29.78 3.94 1.96
N LYS A 142 -30.12 2.85 2.61
CA LYS A 142 -30.63 2.82 3.99
C LYS A 142 -29.57 2.38 5.00
N SER A 143 -28.70 1.45 4.62
CA SER A 143 -27.65 0.96 5.50
C SER A 143 -26.44 0.44 4.73
N MET A 144 -25.30 0.44 5.42
CA MET A 144 -24.04 -0.16 5.01
C MET A 144 -23.49 -0.99 6.16
N GLU A 145 -23.09 -2.21 5.88
CA GLU A 145 -22.48 -3.10 6.87
C GLU A 145 -21.22 -3.78 6.32
N ILE A 146 -20.24 -4.01 7.19
CA ILE A 146 -19.04 -4.78 6.84
C ILE A 146 -19.35 -6.26 7.08
N VAL A 147 -19.52 -7.02 6.01
CA VAL A 147 -19.82 -8.46 6.05
C VAL A 147 -18.57 -9.28 6.35
N LYS A 148 -17.43 -8.85 5.82
CA LYS A 148 -16.17 -9.59 6.00
C LYS A 148 -14.99 -8.66 6.21
N ARG A 149 -14.10 -9.08 7.11
CA ARG A 149 -12.80 -8.44 7.33
C ARG A 149 -11.67 -9.42 7.05
N SER A 150 -10.55 -8.89 6.59
CA SER A 150 -9.30 -9.63 6.41
C SER A 150 -8.57 -9.86 7.74
N LYS A 151 -7.43 -10.57 7.66
CA LYS A 151 -6.51 -10.71 8.81
C LYS A 151 -5.92 -9.38 9.27
N SER A 152 -5.82 -8.38 8.40
CA SER A 152 -5.36 -7.04 8.74
C SER A 152 -6.50 -6.14 9.27
N GLN A 153 -7.71 -6.68 9.45
CA GLN A 153 -8.92 -6.00 9.91
C GLN A 153 -9.56 -5.05 8.89
N ARG A 154 -9.05 -5.00 7.66
CA ARG A 154 -9.68 -4.22 6.58
C ARG A 154 -10.97 -4.86 6.12
N ALA A 155 -11.97 -4.04 5.81
CA ALA A 155 -13.20 -4.50 5.16
C ALA A 155 -12.83 -5.10 3.78
N THR A 156 -13.31 -6.31 3.52
CA THR A 156 -13.10 -7.02 2.25
C THR A 156 -14.40 -7.34 1.54
N ILE A 157 -15.52 -7.29 2.26
CA ILE A 157 -16.86 -7.34 1.69
C ILE A 157 -17.70 -6.34 2.47
N ILE A 158 -18.34 -5.44 1.73
CA ILE A 158 -19.29 -4.47 2.25
C ILE A 158 -20.65 -4.73 1.59
N LYS A 159 -21.70 -4.79 2.39
CA LYS A 159 -23.09 -4.90 1.91
C LYS A 159 -23.78 -3.56 2.04
N PHE A 160 -24.37 -3.12 0.95
CA PHE A 160 -25.27 -1.97 0.91
C PHE A 160 -26.71 -2.44 0.78
N THR A 161 -27.62 -1.83 1.54
CA THR A 161 -29.05 -2.08 1.46
C THR A 161 -29.76 -0.78 1.12
N GLY A 162 -30.56 -0.79 0.09
CA GLY A 162 -31.40 0.33 -0.35
C GLY A 162 -32.87 -0.06 -0.45
N ASP A 163 -33.71 0.86 -0.90
CA ASP A 163 -35.17 0.63 -1.08
C ASP A 163 -35.46 -0.31 -2.26
N LYS A 164 -34.51 -0.52 -3.18
CA LYS A 164 -34.65 -1.41 -4.35
C LYS A 164 -33.91 -2.74 -4.21
N GLY A 165 -33.33 -3.04 -3.04
CA GLY A 165 -32.61 -4.29 -2.80
C GLY A 165 -31.31 -4.12 -2.07
N ASN A 166 -30.38 -5.08 -2.25
CA ASN A 166 -29.06 -5.05 -1.65
C ASN A 166 -27.98 -5.53 -2.63
N ALA A 167 -26.72 -5.16 -2.36
CA ALA A 167 -25.56 -5.61 -3.10
C ALA A 167 -24.35 -5.74 -2.19
N GLU A 168 -23.53 -6.74 -2.46
CA GLU A 168 -22.22 -6.92 -1.84
C GLU A 168 -21.09 -6.57 -2.83
N VAL A 169 -20.07 -5.88 -2.32
CA VAL A 169 -18.86 -5.46 -3.06
C VAL A 169 -17.63 -5.77 -2.25
#